data_2a66063300b2e2096195466bf8dc70b7
#
_entry.id   2a66063300b2e2096195466bf8dc70b7
#
_cell.length_a   1.000
_cell.length_b   1.000
_cell.length_c   1.000
_cell.angle_alpha   90.00
_cell.angle_beta   90.00
_cell.angle_gamma   90.00
#
_symmetry.space_group_name_H-M   'P 1'
#
loop_
_entity.id
_entity.type
_entity.pdbx_description
1 polymer ?
#
loop_
_entity_poly.entity_id
_entity_poly.type
_entity_poly.pdbx_seq_one_letter_code
_entity_poly.pdbx_strand_id
1 'polypeptide(L)'
;NRIEQIYFAAGVEAPSLDDAMTKANVPAAQRAQARKLLQLLLDDRKLVRIQAEMFMHSKVIEALKTKLLTYASQHEPDRLIDVPAFKDLAGVSRKYAIPLLEYFDREQTTRRAGDKRLILKPR
;
A
#
# COMPACT_ATOMS: atom_id res chain seq x y z
N ASN A 1 1.23 -18.22 6.47
CA ASN A 1 2.40 -17.52 7.00
C ASN A 1 1.96 -16.38 7.91
N ARG A 2 2.54 -16.32 9.13
CA ARG A 2 2.13 -15.34 10.13
C ARG A 2 2.39 -13.90 9.69
N ILE A 3 3.53 -13.64 9.06
CA ILE A 3 3.90 -12.30 8.61
C ILE A 3 2.90 -11.84 7.55
N GLU A 4 2.62 -12.67 6.57
CA GLU A 4 1.62 -12.36 5.54
C GLU A 4 0.26 -12.05 6.15
N GLN A 5 -0.19 -12.88 7.10
CA GLN A 5 -1.48 -12.71 7.76
C GLN A 5 -1.56 -11.42 8.56
N ILE A 6 -0.47 -11.01 9.22
CA ILE A 6 -0.42 -9.77 9.97
C ILE A 6 -0.62 -8.56 9.03
N TYR A 7 0.06 -8.57 7.89
CA TYR A 7 -0.10 -7.49 6.91
C TYR A 7 -1.48 -7.50 6.26
N PHE A 8 -2.02 -8.68 5.98
CA PHE A 8 -3.37 -8.77 5.44
C PHE A 8 -4.40 -8.21 6.42
N ALA A 9 -4.32 -8.61 7.69
CA ALA A 9 -5.26 -8.16 8.72
C ALA A 9 -5.11 -6.67 9.04
N ALA A 10 -3.90 -6.13 8.95
CA ALA A 10 -3.66 -4.70 9.21
C ALA A 10 -4.24 -3.81 8.12
N GLY A 11 -4.44 -4.33 6.91
CA GLY A 11 -4.97 -3.57 5.80
C GLY A 11 -4.09 -2.37 5.47
N VAL A 12 -4.70 -1.19 5.42
CA VAL A 12 -4.00 0.05 5.05
C VAL A 12 -3.21 0.65 6.23
N GLU A 13 -3.43 0.20 7.45
CA GLU A 13 -2.68 0.65 8.63
C GLU A 13 -1.52 -0.30 8.89
N ALA A 14 -0.65 -0.46 7.90
CA ALA A 14 0.42 -1.43 7.92
C ALA A 14 1.41 -1.16 9.07
N PRO A 15 1.78 -2.19 9.84
CA PRO A 15 2.78 -2.03 10.89
C PRO A 15 4.17 -1.86 10.29
N SER A 16 5.10 -1.31 11.09
CA SER A 16 6.51 -1.40 10.74
C SER A 16 6.96 -2.86 10.73
N LEU A 17 8.08 -3.14 10.06
CA LEU A 17 8.60 -4.51 10.02
C LEU A 17 8.90 -5.03 11.43
N ASP A 18 9.49 -4.20 12.29
CA ASP A 18 9.79 -4.59 13.67
C ASP A 18 8.51 -4.90 14.45
N ASP A 19 7.47 -4.08 14.30
CA ASP A 19 6.18 -4.34 14.95
C ASP A 19 5.53 -5.61 14.43
N ALA A 20 5.62 -5.87 13.13
CA ALA A 20 5.10 -7.10 12.54
C ALA A 20 5.81 -8.33 13.09
N MET A 21 7.14 -8.27 13.22
CA MET A 21 7.91 -9.37 13.80
C MET A 21 7.55 -9.59 15.26
N THR A 22 7.35 -8.51 16.02
CA THR A 22 6.94 -8.60 17.41
C THR A 22 5.57 -9.25 17.54
N LYS A 23 4.61 -8.86 16.70
CA LYS A 23 3.27 -9.46 16.68
C LYS A 23 3.31 -10.94 16.28
N ALA A 24 4.24 -11.31 15.43
CA ALA A 24 4.43 -12.71 15.00
C ALA A 24 5.21 -13.54 16.03
N ASN A 25 5.63 -12.91 17.15
CA ASN A 25 6.43 -13.55 18.20
C ASN A 25 7.76 -14.08 17.67
N VAL A 26 8.42 -13.34 16.79
CA VAL A 26 9.71 -13.72 16.23
C VAL A 26 10.83 -13.36 17.21
N PRO A 27 11.55 -14.35 17.76
CA PRO A 27 12.68 -14.05 18.64
C PRO A 27 13.77 -13.26 17.92
N ALA A 28 14.51 -12.42 18.65
CA ALA A 28 15.57 -11.59 18.09
C ALA A 28 16.57 -12.41 17.27
N ALA A 29 16.91 -13.62 17.74
CA ALA A 29 17.85 -14.51 17.06
C ALA A 29 17.33 -15.02 15.72
N GLN A 30 16.03 -14.93 15.45
CA GLN A 30 15.42 -15.42 14.22
C GLN A 30 14.96 -14.30 13.28
N ARG A 31 15.26 -13.04 13.61
CA ARG A 31 14.80 -11.91 12.80
C ARG A 31 15.44 -11.88 11.42
N ALA A 32 16.69 -12.35 11.30
CA ALA A 32 17.35 -12.47 9.99
C ALA A 32 16.62 -13.44 9.08
N GLN A 33 16.15 -14.57 9.61
CA GLN A 33 15.36 -15.54 8.85
C GLN A 33 14.00 -14.97 8.47
N ALA A 34 13.38 -14.19 9.38
CA ALA A 34 12.11 -13.53 9.11
C ALA A 34 12.25 -12.53 7.97
N ARG A 35 13.37 -11.81 7.87
CA ARG A 35 13.63 -10.91 6.76
C ARG A 35 13.78 -11.65 5.43
N LYS A 36 14.38 -12.83 5.43
CA LYS A 36 14.45 -13.69 4.24
C LYS A 36 13.05 -14.12 3.81
N LEU A 37 12.20 -14.49 4.76
CA LEU A 37 10.82 -14.86 4.48
C LEU A 37 10.05 -13.67 3.90
N LEU A 38 10.25 -12.48 4.46
CA LEU A 38 9.66 -11.26 3.91
C LEU A 38 10.06 -11.08 2.45
N GLN A 39 11.35 -11.29 2.12
CA GLN A 39 11.82 -11.17 0.74
C GLN A 39 11.11 -12.18 -0.17
N LEU A 40 10.90 -13.40 0.29
CA LEU A 40 10.15 -14.40 -0.47
C LEU A 40 8.70 -13.95 -0.72
N LEU A 41 8.05 -13.34 0.29
CA LEU A 41 6.69 -12.82 0.14
C LEU A 41 6.63 -11.68 -0.86
N LEU A 42 7.67 -10.83 -0.91
CA LEU A 42 7.78 -9.78 -1.91
C LEU A 42 7.99 -10.37 -3.31
N ASP A 43 8.87 -11.35 -3.43
CA ASP A 43 9.15 -12.01 -4.71
C ASP A 43 7.90 -12.74 -5.24
N ASP A 44 7.12 -13.34 -4.35
CA ASP A 44 5.88 -14.03 -4.70
C ASP A 44 4.71 -13.06 -4.90
N ARG A 45 4.94 -11.76 -4.74
CA ARG A 45 3.94 -10.70 -4.90
C ARG A 45 2.76 -10.83 -3.93
N LYS A 46 2.99 -11.43 -2.78
CA LYS A 46 1.99 -11.47 -1.70
C LYS A 46 2.03 -10.20 -0.86
N LEU A 47 3.21 -9.59 -0.72
CA LEU A 47 3.40 -8.29 -0.11
C LEU A 47 3.98 -7.33 -1.12
N VAL A 48 3.70 -6.05 -0.94
CA VAL A 48 4.18 -4.98 -1.80
C VAL A 48 4.95 -3.99 -0.94
N ARG A 49 6.15 -3.61 -1.39
CA ARG A 49 6.92 -2.55 -0.74
C ARG A 49 6.39 -1.19 -1.19
N ILE A 50 5.83 -0.44 -0.26
CA ILE A 50 5.31 0.90 -0.53
C ILE A 50 6.47 1.90 -0.51
N GLN A 51 7.27 1.89 0.56
CA GLN A 51 8.54 2.62 0.65
C GLN A 51 9.36 2.02 1.79
N ALA A 52 10.71 2.12 1.72
CA ALA A 52 11.63 1.70 2.79
C ALA A 52 11.14 0.42 3.50
N GLU A 53 10.79 0.53 4.79
CA GLU A 53 10.29 -0.59 5.61
C GLU A 53 8.76 -0.62 5.69
N MET A 54 8.07 0.08 4.79
CA MET A 54 6.60 0.07 4.73
C MET A 54 6.13 -0.93 3.68
N PHE A 55 5.40 -1.95 4.13
CA PHE A 55 4.86 -3.01 3.27
C PHE A 55 3.36 -3.11 3.49
N MET A 56 2.64 -3.52 2.44
CA MET A 56 1.21 -3.81 2.53
C MET A 56 0.90 -5.09 1.77
N HIS A 57 -0.17 -5.78 2.16
CA HIS A 57 -0.58 -6.99 1.45
C HIS A 57 -1.05 -6.62 0.04
N SER A 58 -0.70 -7.43 -0.95
CA SER A 58 -1.04 -7.16 -2.35
C SER A 58 -2.54 -7.03 -2.57
N LYS A 59 -3.36 -7.80 -1.85
CA LYS A 59 -4.82 -7.71 -1.97
C LYS A 59 -5.35 -6.36 -1.47
N VAL A 60 -4.70 -5.78 -0.46
CA VAL A 60 -5.05 -4.44 0.03
C VAL A 60 -4.76 -3.40 -1.04
N ILE A 61 -3.61 -3.51 -1.69
CA ILE A 61 -3.22 -2.59 -2.77
C ILE A 61 -4.17 -2.73 -3.96
N GLU A 62 -4.54 -3.95 -4.34
CA GLU A 62 -5.50 -4.16 -5.43
C GLU A 62 -6.86 -3.56 -5.12
N ALA A 63 -7.34 -3.71 -3.89
CA ALA A 63 -8.60 -3.12 -3.46
C ALA A 63 -8.55 -1.59 -3.52
N LEU A 64 -7.44 -0.98 -3.11
CA LEU A 64 -7.24 0.47 -3.21
C LEU A 64 -7.22 0.92 -4.66
N LYS A 65 -6.55 0.18 -5.53
CA LYS A 65 -6.51 0.49 -6.96
C LYS A 65 -7.91 0.46 -7.56
N THR A 66 -8.71 -0.54 -7.21
CA THR A 66 -10.09 -0.63 -7.65
C THR A 66 -10.90 0.58 -7.18
N LYS A 67 -10.73 1.00 -5.93
CA LYS A 67 -11.40 2.19 -5.41
C LYS A 67 -11.01 3.44 -6.19
N LEU A 68 -9.73 3.59 -6.52
CA LEU A 68 -9.26 4.73 -7.33
C LEU A 68 -9.90 4.73 -8.71
N LEU A 69 -9.94 3.59 -9.37
CA LEU A 69 -10.53 3.49 -10.70
C LEU A 69 -12.03 3.76 -10.68
N THR A 70 -12.74 3.29 -9.66
CA THR A 70 -14.16 3.58 -9.48
C THR A 70 -14.39 5.07 -9.24
N TYR A 71 -13.59 5.68 -8.36
CA TYR A 71 -13.64 7.11 -8.12
C TYR A 71 -13.44 7.90 -9.42
N ALA A 72 -12.44 7.51 -10.20
CA ALA A 72 -12.14 8.18 -11.47
C ALA A 72 -13.31 8.11 -12.45
N SER A 73 -13.99 6.96 -12.52
CA SER A 73 -15.13 6.81 -13.42
C SER A 73 -16.31 7.69 -13.02
N GLN A 74 -16.40 8.08 -11.74
CA GLN A 74 -17.43 8.97 -11.22
C GLN A 74 -17.04 10.45 -11.33
N HIS A 75 -15.81 10.75 -11.74
CA HIS A 75 -15.28 12.10 -11.83
C HIS A 75 -14.69 12.40 -13.21
N GLU A 76 -15.29 11.80 -14.23
CA GLU A 76 -14.93 12.12 -15.62
C GLU A 76 -15.37 13.54 -16.00
N PRO A 77 -14.67 14.24 -16.92
CA PRO A 77 -13.48 13.75 -17.63
C PRO A 77 -12.15 14.02 -16.90
N ASP A 78 -12.17 14.79 -15.83
CA ASP A 78 -10.96 15.29 -15.18
C ASP A 78 -10.16 14.17 -14.48
N ARG A 79 -10.85 13.25 -13.82
CA ARG A 79 -10.27 12.09 -13.14
C ARG A 79 -9.19 12.49 -12.11
N LEU A 80 -9.42 13.64 -11.42
CA LEU A 80 -8.47 14.16 -10.44
C LEU A 80 -8.91 13.82 -9.02
N ILE A 81 -7.95 13.51 -8.17
CA ILE A 81 -8.16 13.28 -6.74
C ILE A 81 -7.12 14.05 -5.94
N ASP A 82 -7.55 14.75 -4.90
CA ASP A 82 -6.61 15.42 -4.00
C ASP A 82 -6.28 14.53 -2.80
N VAL A 83 -5.33 14.96 -1.96
CA VAL A 83 -4.89 14.17 -0.81
C VAL A 83 -6.01 13.94 0.19
N PRO A 84 -6.81 14.96 0.60
CA PRO A 84 -7.94 14.72 1.51
C PRO A 84 -8.94 13.70 0.98
N ALA A 85 -9.30 13.78 -0.31
CA ALA A 85 -10.23 12.83 -0.90
C ALA A 85 -9.64 11.42 -0.92
N PHE A 86 -8.35 11.28 -1.22
CA PHE A 86 -7.69 9.99 -1.19
C PHE A 86 -7.66 9.40 0.22
N LYS A 87 -7.38 10.23 1.24
CA LYS A 87 -7.41 9.79 2.63
C LYS A 87 -8.77 9.20 2.99
N ASP A 88 -9.84 9.89 2.62
CA ASP A 88 -11.20 9.42 2.89
C ASP A 88 -11.51 8.14 2.12
N LEU A 89 -11.12 8.09 0.84
CA LEU A 89 -11.36 6.92 -0.01
C LEU A 89 -10.64 5.68 0.52
N ALA A 90 -9.39 5.83 0.93
CA ALA A 90 -8.57 4.73 1.42
C ALA A 90 -8.79 4.43 2.90
N GLY A 91 -9.37 5.37 3.65
CA GLY A 91 -9.55 5.21 5.09
C GLY A 91 -8.25 5.27 5.87
N VAL A 92 -7.31 6.13 5.44
CA VAL A 92 -5.98 6.20 6.06
C VAL A 92 -5.70 7.63 6.56
N SER A 93 -4.69 7.75 7.43
CA SER A 93 -4.14 9.04 7.79
C SER A 93 -3.16 9.53 6.73
N ARG A 94 -2.78 10.81 6.81
CA ARG A 94 -1.81 11.41 5.88
C ARG A 94 -0.48 10.67 5.89
N LYS A 95 -0.09 10.09 7.02
CA LYS A 95 1.13 9.30 7.18
C LYS A 95 1.23 8.17 6.15
N TYR A 96 0.09 7.55 5.82
CA TYR A 96 0.04 6.46 4.84
C TYR A 96 -0.40 6.95 3.46
N ALA A 97 -1.20 8.01 3.41
CA ALA A 97 -1.76 8.51 2.14
C ALA A 97 -0.68 8.97 1.18
N ILE A 98 0.28 9.76 1.66
CA ILE A 98 1.36 10.30 0.80
C ILE A 98 2.23 9.17 0.23
N PRO A 99 2.76 8.23 1.06
CA PRO A 99 3.52 7.10 0.51
C PRO A 99 2.72 6.25 -0.46
N LEU A 100 1.43 6.03 -0.22
CA LEU A 100 0.59 5.26 -1.13
C LEU A 100 0.42 5.97 -2.47
N LEU A 101 0.19 7.28 -2.46
CA LEU A 101 0.08 8.04 -3.70
C LEU A 101 1.39 8.01 -4.49
N GLU A 102 2.53 8.15 -3.81
CA GLU A 102 3.83 8.04 -4.46
C GLU A 102 4.05 6.64 -5.04
N TYR A 103 3.61 5.60 -4.35
CA TYR A 103 3.66 4.23 -4.86
C TYR A 103 2.83 4.10 -6.14
N PHE A 104 1.57 4.60 -6.13
CA PHE A 104 0.73 4.54 -7.33
C PHE A 104 1.29 5.37 -8.48
N ASP A 105 1.98 6.48 -8.17
CA ASP A 105 2.70 7.25 -9.20
C ASP A 105 3.78 6.41 -9.87
N ARG A 106 4.58 5.68 -9.08
CA ARG A 106 5.64 4.81 -9.61
C ARG A 106 5.06 3.66 -10.44
N GLU A 107 3.90 3.14 -10.05
CA GLU A 107 3.23 2.05 -10.77
C GLU A 107 2.41 2.55 -11.94
N GLN A 108 2.41 3.86 -12.19
CA GLN A 108 1.65 4.48 -13.29
C GLN A 108 0.14 4.25 -13.19
N THR A 109 -0.36 4.06 -11.98
CA THR A 109 -1.80 4.09 -11.69
C THR A 109 -2.29 5.51 -11.60
N THR A 110 -1.44 6.41 -11.07
CA THR A 110 -1.71 7.84 -10.96
C THR A 110 -0.54 8.62 -11.51
N ARG A 111 -0.75 9.92 -11.71
CA ARG A 111 0.30 10.86 -12.10
C ARG A 111 0.07 12.17 -11.38
N ARG A 112 1.13 12.73 -10.83
CA ARG A 112 1.04 14.00 -10.13
C ARG A 112 0.63 15.12 -11.09
N ALA A 113 -0.37 15.91 -10.68
CA ALA A 113 -0.89 17.04 -11.42
C ALA A 113 -1.05 18.21 -10.44
N GLY A 114 0.04 18.98 -10.22
CA GLY A 114 0.08 20.03 -9.21
C GLY A 114 -0.01 19.43 -7.81
N ASP A 115 -1.00 19.86 -7.04
CA ASP A 115 -1.26 19.34 -5.69
C ASP A 115 -2.27 18.15 -5.70
N LYS A 116 -2.66 17.69 -6.89
CA LYS A 116 -3.59 16.59 -7.08
C LYS A 116 -2.95 15.45 -7.82
N ARG A 117 -3.68 14.37 -7.99
CA ARG A 117 -3.28 13.22 -8.80
C ARG A 117 -4.28 12.99 -9.91
N LEU A 118 -3.78 12.79 -11.11
CA LEU A 118 -4.59 12.32 -12.24
C LEU A 118 -4.62 10.79 -12.17
N ILE A 119 -5.82 10.21 -12.11
CA ILE A 119 -5.98 8.76 -12.10
C ILE A 119 -5.97 8.29 -13.55
N LEU A 120 -4.96 7.53 -13.92
CA LEU A 120 -4.75 7.09 -15.29
C LEU A 120 -5.73 5.96 -15.63
N LYS A 121 -6.09 5.85 -16.90
CA LYS A 121 -6.93 4.73 -17.36
C LYS A 121 -6.10 3.46 -17.39
N PRO A 122 -6.68 2.29 -17.01
CA PRO A 122 -5.98 1.01 -17.13
C PRO A 122 -5.60 0.75 -18.58
N ARG A 123 -4.44 0.12 -18.74
CA ARG A 123 -4.01 -0.32 -20.07
C ARG A 123 -4.61 -1.66 -20.44
#